data_b957e2062cc30d1c73731ebc6f029ace
#
_entry.id   b957e2062cc30d1c73731ebc6f029ace
#
_cell.length_a   1.000
_cell.length_b   1.000
_cell.length_c   1.000
_cell.angle_alpha   90.00
_cell.angle_beta   90.00
_cell.angle_gamma   90.00
#
_symmetry.space_group_name_H-M   'P 1'
#
loop_
_entity.id
_entity.type
_entity.pdbx_description
1 polymer ?
#
loop_
_entity_poly.entity_id
_entity_poly.type
_entity_poly.pdbx_seq_one_letter_code
_entity_poly.pdbx_strand_id
1 'polypeptide(L)'
;MCLCKAILRWVFLLPSFSVLGQQAFISQYEDLDSAQFYVEELEREYGQNSLALAEPLSELAGLYTQHGRYEDAHRSIDRATLIIRRVEGLYTREQIPYLQQKIENFAASFDWVNAREQMEHIYWFYLQKSQIAAPDLTEDLLHLSDMHIRGANEDSVVYQSYHLRRAMTLNWAALAVAEKMFTANDQRLVTIIYKLLKQYHLQLVAVKNGGSLGYQLREIYPGSNLVRSRSDTRKYFYYMGRRLLNQLAAIYSGPDSANFEAQAMVSLYVADWQVIFGRHAEALQTYQGSFDELTKISGEQASSLFESPRLIPVQDFHDSIEGAIDADKSAGFVSEGGINGNSQPMVFLESGAGFPNIGQSSEFSMADDILLSRALFKFELPKVADNVSRRSRNRKTPFGKPVNAKILELEGGSLDQREIFENRIQDLSFRPKLLMGVPQSTEITLEYKMFSKLKN
;
A
#
# COMPACT_ATOMS: atom_id res chain seq x y z
N MET A 1 -61.53 1.22 -40.24
CA MET A 1 -60.63 2.34 -40.65
C MET A 1 -59.74 2.71 -39.49
N CYS A 2 -58.47 2.83 -39.79
CA CYS A 2 -57.39 3.29 -38.90
C CYS A 2 -56.90 2.37 -37.78
N LEU A 3 -56.13 1.39 -38.21
CA LEU A 3 -55.09 0.72 -37.39
C LEU A 3 -53.86 0.58 -38.29
N CYS A 4 -53.03 1.62 -38.32
CA CYS A 4 -51.73 1.66 -38.99
C CYS A 4 -51.00 2.97 -38.72
N LYS A 5 -50.43 3.14 -37.52
CA LYS A 5 -49.44 4.20 -37.23
C LYS A 5 -48.84 4.03 -35.83
N ALA A 6 -48.18 2.90 -35.56
CA ALA A 6 -47.40 2.75 -34.30
C ALA A 6 -46.26 1.73 -34.40
N ILE A 7 -45.68 1.53 -35.59
CA ILE A 7 -44.52 0.64 -35.75
C ILE A 7 -43.48 1.36 -36.63
N LEU A 8 -42.96 2.47 -36.19
CA LEU A 8 -41.80 3.08 -36.87
C LEU A 8 -41.06 4.10 -35.95
N ARG A 9 -40.68 3.66 -34.75
CA ARG A 9 -39.88 4.51 -33.88
C ARG A 9 -38.88 3.79 -32.98
N TRP A 10 -38.48 2.53 -33.32
CA TRP A 10 -37.55 1.73 -32.49
C TRP A 10 -36.34 1.19 -33.22
N VAL A 11 -35.87 1.81 -34.31
CA VAL A 11 -34.71 1.30 -35.09
C VAL A 11 -33.51 2.29 -35.14
N PHE A 12 -33.49 3.38 -34.38
CA PHE A 12 -32.39 4.35 -34.48
C PHE A 12 -31.66 4.62 -33.15
N LEU A 13 -31.39 3.60 -32.31
CA LEU A 13 -30.61 3.79 -31.08
C LEU A 13 -29.52 2.74 -30.84
N LEU A 14 -28.99 2.12 -31.88
CA LEU A 14 -27.95 1.10 -31.74
C LEU A 14 -26.66 1.26 -32.61
N PRO A 15 -26.24 2.46 -33.08
CA PRO A 15 -24.88 2.55 -33.61
C PRO A 15 -23.90 3.39 -32.80
N SER A 16 -24.24 3.89 -31.59
CA SER A 16 -23.31 4.79 -30.88
C SER A 16 -22.32 4.10 -29.95
N PHE A 17 -22.51 2.82 -29.61
CA PHE A 17 -21.58 2.11 -28.71
C PHE A 17 -20.39 1.45 -29.43
N SER A 18 -20.51 1.13 -30.71
CA SER A 18 -19.44 0.50 -31.47
C SER A 18 -18.38 1.50 -31.99
N VAL A 19 -18.75 2.76 -32.16
CA VAL A 19 -17.81 3.78 -32.71
C VAL A 19 -16.83 4.26 -31.65
N LEU A 20 -17.24 4.41 -30.39
CA LEU A 20 -16.32 4.80 -29.30
C LEU A 20 -15.31 3.70 -28.96
N GLY A 21 -15.74 2.42 -28.99
CA GLY A 21 -14.83 1.29 -28.81
C GLY A 21 -13.84 1.15 -29.95
N GLN A 22 -14.23 1.41 -31.20
CA GLN A 22 -13.32 1.40 -32.35
C GLN A 22 -12.34 2.56 -32.34
N GLN A 23 -12.76 3.77 -31.94
CA GLN A 23 -11.84 4.90 -31.85
C GLN A 23 -10.77 4.71 -30.75
N ALA A 24 -11.14 4.17 -29.58
CA ALA A 24 -10.17 3.86 -28.54
C ALA A 24 -9.17 2.77 -29.00
N PHE A 25 -9.66 1.75 -29.70
CA PHE A 25 -8.83 0.67 -30.23
C PHE A 25 -7.87 1.15 -31.33
N ILE A 26 -8.32 2.02 -32.24
CA ILE A 26 -7.51 2.59 -33.33
C ILE A 26 -6.41 3.50 -32.74
N SER A 27 -6.70 4.33 -31.71
CA SER A 27 -5.69 5.17 -31.09
C SER A 27 -4.59 4.39 -30.38
N GLN A 28 -4.92 3.25 -29.74
CA GLN A 28 -3.94 2.38 -29.10
C GLN A 28 -2.98 1.73 -30.11
N TYR A 29 -3.48 1.32 -31.27
CA TYR A 29 -2.62 0.76 -32.33
C TYR A 29 -1.74 1.82 -32.99
N GLU A 30 -2.24 3.03 -33.19
CA GLU A 30 -1.44 4.12 -33.73
C GLU A 30 -0.24 4.45 -32.83
N ASP A 31 -0.42 4.46 -31.50
CA ASP A 31 0.66 4.73 -30.56
C ASP A 31 1.75 3.65 -30.60
N LEU A 32 1.39 2.37 -30.68
CA LEU A 32 2.35 1.27 -30.73
C LEU A 32 3.10 1.24 -32.05
N ASP A 33 2.40 1.41 -33.18
CA ASP A 33 3.00 1.43 -34.52
C ASP A 33 3.93 2.64 -34.67
N SER A 34 3.57 3.79 -34.13
CA SER A 34 4.38 4.99 -34.11
C SER A 34 5.68 4.80 -33.33
N ALA A 35 5.61 4.15 -32.17
CA ALA A 35 6.78 3.84 -31.35
C ALA A 35 7.71 2.83 -32.03
N GLN A 36 7.17 1.80 -32.68
CA GLN A 36 7.94 0.86 -33.48
C GLN A 36 8.67 1.55 -34.66
N PHE A 37 7.92 2.36 -35.40
CA PHE A 37 8.49 3.11 -36.53
C PHE A 37 9.62 4.05 -36.08
N TYR A 38 9.44 4.73 -34.93
CA TYR A 38 10.46 5.59 -34.37
C TYR A 38 11.74 4.83 -33.99
N VAL A 39 11.62 3.66 -33.37
CA VAL A 39 12.77 2.81 -33.06
C VAL A 39 13.49 2.37 -34.37
N GLU A 40 12.74 1.99 -35.42
CA GLU A 40 13.32 1.61 -36.72
C GLU A 40 14.04 2.79 -37.43
N GLU A 41 13.52 4.01 -37.27
CA GLU A 41 14.16 5.21 -37.80
C GLU A 41 15.50 5.49 -37.11
N LEU A 42 15.50 5.43 -35.77
CA LEU A 42 16.73 5.58 -34.99
C LEU A 42 17.76 4.48 -35.32
N GLU A 43 17.32 3.25 -35.58
CA GLU A 43 18.20 2.17 -35.99
C GLU A 43 18.88 2.45 -37.33
N ARG A 44 18.14 3.02 -38.29
CA ARG A 44 18.66 3.38 -39.59
C ARG A 44 19.66 4.55 -39.53
N GLU A 45 19.41 5.49 -38.61
CA GLU A 45 20.24 6.68 -38.44
C GLU A 45 21.51 6.40 -37.63
N TYR A 46 21.37 5.73 -36.48
CA TYR A 46 22.45 5.57 -35.49
C TYR A 46 23.02 4.15 -35.41
N GLY A 47 22.38 3.18 -36.07
CA GLY A 47 22.76 1.78 -36.04
C GLY A 47 22.18 1.00 -34.89
N GLN A 48 22.06 -0.33 -35.02
CA GLN A 48 21.32 -1.24 -34.14
C GLN A 48 21.83 -1.33 -32.69
N ASN A 49 23.04 -0.86 -32.42
CA ASN A 49 23.66 -0.93 -31.09
C ASN A 49 23.92 0.46 -30.48
N SER A 50 23.31 1.50 -31.03
CA SER A 50 23.46 2.86 -30.52
C SER A 50 22.79 3.03 -29.16
N LEU A 51 23.45 3.79 -28.27
CA LEU A 51 22.88 4.17 -26.97
C LEU A 51 21.55 4.95 -27.11
N ALA A 52 21.40 5.68 -28.25
CA ALA A 52 20.17 6.42 -28.56
C ALA A 52 18.91 5.53 -28.65
N LEU A 53 19.06 4.22 -28.75
CA LEU A 53 17.95 3.26 -28.81
C LEU A 53 17.49 2.78 -27.45
N ALA A 54 18.27 2.96 -26.40
CA ALA A 54 17.98 2.32 -25.11
C ALA A 54 16.66 2.82 -24.50
N GLU A 55 16.46 4.14 -24.44
CA GLU A 55 15.22 4.75 -23.92
C GLU A 55 14.00 4.45 -24.81
N PRO A 56 14.05 4.68 -26.16
CA PRO A 56 12.94 4.31 -27.04
C PRO A 56 12.54 2.83 -27.00
N LEU A 57 13.49 1.92 -26.83
CA LEU A 57 13.21 0.49 -26.65
C LEU A 57 12.50 0.21 -25.32
N SER A 58 12.84 0.95 -24.26
CA SER A 58 12.15 0.86 -22.96
C SER A 58 10.72 1.39 -23.05
N GLU A 59 10.50 2.52 -23.71
CA GLU A 59 9.17 3.07 -23.96
C GLU A 59 8.30 2.10 -24.77
N LEU A 60 8.86 1.56 -25.86
CA LEU A 60 8.20 0.55 -26.68
C LEU A 60 7.86 -0.71 -25.87
N ALA A 61 8.74 -1.14 -24.97
CA ALA A 61 8.47 -2.26 -24.09
C ALA A 61 7.31 -1.97 -23.12
N GLY A 62 7.21 -0.74 -22.61
CA GLY A 62 6.08 -0.30 -21.79
C GLY A 62 4.74 -0.42 -22.56
N LEU A 63 4.72 0.05 -23.81
CA LEU A 63 3.52 -0.09 -24.66
C LEU A 63 3.20 -1.56 -24.95
N TYR A 64 4.18 -2.39 -25.23
CA TYR A 64 3.95 -3.84 -25.39
C TYR A 64 3.34 -4.47 -24.14
N THR A 65 3.84 -4.11 -22.95
CA THR A 65 3.29 -4.61 -21.67
C THR A 65 1.84 -4.19 -21.48
N GLN A 66 1.50 -2.93 -21.78
CA GLN A 66 0.12 -2.42 -21.70
C GLN A 66 -0.85 -3.15 -22.65
N HIS A 67 -0.35 -3.62 -23.80
CA HIS A 67 -1.12 -4.40 -24.76
C HIS A 67 -1.09 -5.92 -24.50
N GLY A 68 -0.51 -6.38 -23.39
CA GLY A 68 -0.39 -7.80 -23.05
C GLY A 68 0.64 -8.55 -23.90
N ARG A 69 1.47 -7.85 -24.69
CA ARG A 69 2.51 -8.43 -25.56
C ARG A 69 3.82 -8.62 -24.79
N TYR A 70 3.78 -9.40 -23.72
CA TYR A 70 4.87 -9.52 -22.75
C TYR A 70 6.18 -10.03 -23.34
N GLU A 71 6.12 -10.95 -24.31
CA GLU A 71 7.31 -11.48 -25.00
C GLU A 71 8.02 -10.41 -25.86
N ASP A 72 7.24 -9.56 -26.52
CA ASP A 72 7.78 -8.44 -27.29
C ASP A 72 8.40 -7.39 -26.37
N ALA A 73 7.76 -7.11 -25.25
CA ALA A 73 8.29 -6.25 -24.20
C ALA A 73 9.64 -6.79 -23.70
N HIS A 74 9.73 -8.09 -23.39
CA HIS A 74 10.99 -8.70 -22.94
C HIS A 74 12.10 -8.54 -23.96
N ARG A 75 11.85 -8.77 -25.25
CA ARG A 75 12.85 -8.61 -26.31
C ARG A 75 13.36 -7.18 -26.37
N SER A 76 12.47 -6.20 -26.24
CA SER A 76 12.84 -4.78 -26.27
C SER A 76 13.67 -4.40 -25.04
N ILE A 77 13.29 -4.85 -23.83
CA ILE A 77 14.02 -4.60 -22.59
C ILE A 77 15.41 -5.27 -22.62
N ASP A 78 15.48 -6.52 -23.06
CA ASP A 78 16.74 -7.25 -23.15
C ASP A 78 17.70 -6.58 -24.14
N ARG A 79 17.18 -6.08 -25.24
CA ARG A 79 17.96 -5.33 -26.20
C ARG A 79 18.47 -4.01 -25.63
N ALA A 80 17.61 -3.22 -24.98
CA ALA A 80 18.01 -2.00 -24.31
C ALA A 80 19.09 -2.26 -23.25
N THR A 81 18.89 -3.28 -22.41
CA THR A 81 19.88 -3.69 -21.38
C THR A 81 21.21 -4.10 -22.01
N LEU A 82 21.19 -4.82 -23.15
CA LEU A 82 22.41 -5.23 -23.84
C LEU A 82 23.17 -4.03 -24.41
N ILE A 83 22.48 -3.03 -24.97
CA ILE A 83 23.08 -1.79 -25.46
C ILE A 83 23.77 -1.07 -24.30
N ILE A 84 23.09 -0.85 -23.19
CA ILE A 84 23.66 -0.20 -22.00
C ILE A 84 24.92 -0.95 -21.52
N ARG A 85 24.85 -2.28 -21.41
CA ARG A 85 25.99 -3.10 -20.97
C ARG A 85 27.20 -3.00 -21.90
N ARG A 86 26.98 -2.84 -23.19
CA ARG A 86 28.08 -2.69 -24.19
C ARG A 86 28.75 -1.33 -24.11
N VAL A 87 27.98 -0.27 -23.91
CA VAL A 87 28.47 1.11 -23.91
C VAL A 87 29.01 1.51 -22.55
N GLU A 88 28.25 1.25 -21.47
CA GLU A 88 28.53 1.73 -20.11
C GLU A 88 29.21 0.66 -19.23
N GLY A 89 29.18 -0.60 -19.65
CA GLY A 89 29.79 -1.72 -18.93
C GLY A 89 28.79 -2.67 -18.28
N LEU A 90 29.27 -3.87 -17.92
CA LEU A 90 28.43 -4.97 -17.42
C LEU A 90 27.71 -4.67 -16.10
N TYR A 91 28.26 -3.79 -15.29
CA TYR A 91 27.77 -3.50 -13.95
C TYR A 91 27.55 -2.00 -13.75
N THR A 92 26.91 -1.36 -14.70
CA THR A 92 26.59 0.05 -14.61
C THR A 92 25.20 0.28 -13.99
N ARG A 93 25.02 1.39 -13.29
CA ARG A 93 23.74 1.75 -12.67
C ARG A 93 22.66 2.01 -13.72
N GLU A 94 23.05 2.50 -14.86
CA GLU A 94 22.17 2.86 -15.99
C GLU A 94 21.33 1.68 -16.49
N GLN A 95 21.68 0.42 -16.13
CA GLN A 95 20.85 -0.74 -16.45
C GLN A 95 19.70 -0.99 -15.45
N ILE A 96 19.73 -0.38 -14.25
CA ILE A 96 18.74 -0.65 -13.18
C ILE A 96 17.30 -0.39 -13.63
N PRO A 97 16.95 0.75 -14.27
CA PRO A 97 15.59 1.01 -14.74
C PRO A 97 15.06 -0.07 -15.68
N TYR A 98 15.89 -0.58 -16.58
CA TYR A 98 15.51 -1.67 -17.50
C TYR A 98 15.30 -2.99 -16.79
N LEU A 99 16.11 -3.30 -15.78
CA LEU A 99 15.94 -4.50 -14.96
C LEU A 99 14.67 -4.41 -14.09
N GLN A 100 14.34 -3.23 -13.57
CA GLN A 100 13.10 -2.97 -12.87
C GLN A 100 11.89 -3.14 -13.79
N GLN A 101 11.94 -2.56 -14.99
CA GLN A 101 10.90 -2.74 -16.01
C GLN A 101 10.72 -4.21 -16.40
N LYS A 102 11.80 -4.98 -16.42
CA LYS A 102 11.74 -6.43 -16.69
C LYS A 102 10.97 -7.17 -15.57
N ILE A 103 11.19 -6.81 -14.30
CA ILE A 103 10.42 -7.36 -13.17
C ILE A 103 8.94 -7.01 -13.32
N GLU A 104 8.63 -5.74 -13.64
CA GLU A 104 7.25 -5.30 -13.85
C GLU A 104 6.54 -6.07 -14.96
N ASN A 105 7.22 -6.32 -16.09
CA ASN A 105 6.67 -7.11 -17.18
C ASN A 105 6.43 -8.58 -16.80
N PHE A 106 7.35 -9.21 -16.04
CA PHE A 106 7.14 -10.55 -15.49
C PHE A 106 5.97 -10.59 -14.50
N ALA A 107 5.86 -9.59 -13.62
CA ALA A 107 4.75 -9.47 -12.70
C ALA A 107 3.40 -9.27 -13.42
N ALA A 108 3.39 -8.45 -14.48
CA ALA A 108 2.20 -8.22 -15.32
C ALA A 108 1.74 -9.51 -16.04
N SER A 109 2.68 -10.36 -16.45
CA SER A 109 2.40 -11.67 -17.06
C SER A 109 2.16 -12.78 -16.04
N PHE A 110 2.12 -12.49 -14.72
CA PHE A 110 2.05 -13.46 -13.62
C PHE A 110 3.22 -14.48 -13.58
N ASP A 111 4.32 -14.20 -14.25
CA ASP A 111 5.54 -15.01 -14.18
C ASP A 111 6.39 -14.63 -12.97
N TRP A 112 5.88 -14.93 -11.78
CA TRP A 112 6.55 -14.65 -10.52
C TRP A 112 7.84 -15.46 -10.30
N VAL A 113 8.05 -16.55 -11.06
CA VAL A 113 9.32 -17.30 -11.00
C VAL A 113 10.45 -16.44 -11.53
N ASN A 114 10.30 -15.93 -12.75
CA ASN A 114 11.29 -15.06 -13.37
C ASN A 114 11.36 -13.68 -12.70
N ALA A 115 10.24 -13.14 -12.24
CA ALA A 115 10.23 -11.90 -11.44
C ALA A 115 11.14 -12.01 -10.21
N ARG A 116 11.02 -13.10 -9.41
CA ARG A 116 11.88 -13.33 -8.24
C ARG A 116 13.36 -13.44 -8.61
N GLU A 117 13.70 -14.14 -9.69
CA GLU A 117 15.08 -14.25 -10.15
C GLU A 117 15.67 -12.88 -10.51
N GLN A 118 14.90 -12.03 -11.18
CA GLN A 118 15.34 -10.67 -11.50
C GLN A 118 15.45 -9.78 -10.24
N MET A 119 14.53 -9.90 -9.27
CA MET A 119 14.62 -9.20 -7.99
C MET A 119 15.90 -9.58 -7.23
N GLU A 120 16.25 -10.87 -7.17
CA GLU A 120 17.50 -11.32 -6.56
C GLU A 120 18.73 -10.84 -7.34
N HIS A 121 18.65 -10.76 -8.67
CA HIS A 121 19.73 -10.23 -9.49
C HIS A 121 19.97 -8.75 -9.20
N ILE A 122 18.94 -7.91 -9.13
CA ILE A 122 19.05 -6.50 -8.74
C ILE A 122 19.58 -6.36 -7.30
N TYR A 123 19.08 -7.17 -6.37
CA TYR A 123 19.55 -7.14 -4.99
C TYR A 123 21.06 -7.47 -4.89
N TRP A 124 21.48 -8.52 -5.59
CA TRP A 124 22.90 -8.85 -5.70
C TRP A 124 23.71 -7.69 -6.31
N PHE A 125 23.16 -7.04 -7.34
CA PHE A 125 23.78 -5.89 -7.97
C PHE A 125 24.01 -4.73 -6.99
N TYR A 126 23.04 -4.43 -6.13
CA TYR A 126 23.19 -3.41 -5.07
C TYR A 126 24.26 -3.78 -4.05
N LEU A 127 24.41 -5.06 -3.70
CA LEU A 127 25.43 -5.51 -2.76
C LEU A 127 26.85 -5.39 -3.31
N GLN A 128 27.04 -5.57 -4.62
CA GLN A 128 28.37 -5.54 -5.24
C GLN A 128 28.90 -4.12 -5.45
N LYS A 129 28.04 -3.12 -5.41
CA LYS A 129 28.42 -1.74 -5.79
C LYS A 129 28.48 -0.78 -4.59
N SER A 130 29.67 -0.71 -4.01
CA SER A 130 30.06 0.39 -3.13
C SER A 130 30.15 1.77 -3.85
N GLN A 131 29.85 1.84 -5.13
CA GLN A 131 30.00 3.04 -5.99
C GLN A 131 28.66 3.73 -6.36
N ILE A 132 27.51 3.12 -6.02
CA ILE A 132 26.22 3.79 -6.23
C ILE A 132 26.14 4.95 -5.25
N ALA A 133 25.80 6.14 -5.75
CA ALA A 133 25.57 7.30 -4.88
C ALA A 133 24.48 6.95 -3.83
N ALA A 134 24.74 7.30 -2.59
CA ALA A 134 23.92 6.84 -1.48
C ALA A 134 22.43 7.30 -1.57
N PRO A 135 22.08 8.52 -2.09
CA PRO A 135 20.70 8.90 -2.30
C PRO A 135 19.95 7.94 -3.24
N ASP A 136 20.55 7.68 -4.40
CA ASP A 136 19.99 6.81 -5.42
C ASP A 136 19.84 5.37 -4.91
N LEU A 137 20.82 4.88 -4.16
CA LEU A 137 20.75 3.55 -3.56
C LEU A 137 19.60 3.43 -2.57
N THR A 138 19.32 4.49 -1.80
CA THR A 138 18.18 4.50 -0.88
C THR A 138 16.86 4.35 -1.63
N GLU A 139 16.68 5.12 -2.69
CA GLU A 139 15.47 5.07 -3.53
C GLU A 139 15.33 3.70 -4.22
N ASP A 140 16.40 3.20 -4.83
CA ASP A 140 16.43 1.88 -5.47
C ASP A 140 16.07 0.74 -4.50
N LEU A 141 16.57 0.79 -3.26
CA LEU A 141 16.25 -0.21 -2.22
C LEU A 141 14.77 -0.13 -1.80
N LEU A 142 14.23 1.09 -1.67
CA LEU A 142 12.81 1.29 -1.36
C LEU A 142 11.91 0.80 -2.48
N HIS A 143 12.26 1.10 -3.73
CA HIS A 143 11.53 0.60 -4.90
C HIS A 143 11.52 -0.93 -4.96
N LEU A 144 12.68 -1.57 -4.81
CA LEU A 144 12.76 -3.04 -4.79
C LEU A 144 11.96 -3.62 -3.60
N SER A 145 11.92 -2.93 -2.46
CA SER A 145 11.07 -3.32 -1.34
C SER A 145 9.58 -3.30 -1.71
N ASP A 146 9.13 -2.28 -2.45
CA ASP A 146 7.73 -2.18 -2.89
C ASP A 146 7.38 -3.29 -3.88
N MET A 147 8.28 -3.64 -4.79
CA MET A 147 8.11 -4.81 -5.66
C MET A 147 7.96 -6.11 -4.87
N HIS A 148 8.71 -6.29 -3.77
CA HIS A 148 8.52 -7.44 -2.90
C HIS A 148 7.20 -7.39 -2.12
N ILE A 149 6.71 -6.21 -1.69
CA ILE A 149 5.37 -6.09 -1.09
C ILE A 149 4.29 -6.45 -2.10
N ARG A 150 4.43 -6.03 -3.35
CA ARG A 150 3.56 -6.46 -4.44
C ARG A 150 3.63 -7.98 -4.63
N GLY A 151 4.83 -8.57 -4.68
CA GLY A 151 5.01 -10.02 -4.75
C GLY A 151 4.38 -10.78 -3.58
N ALA A 152 4.39 -10.22 -2.37
CA ALA A 152 3.71 -10.84 -1.22
C ALA A 152 2.18 -10.93 -1.41
N ASN A 153 1.59 -10.07 -2.24
CA ASN A 153 0.17 -10.07 -2.58
C ASN A 153 -0.15 -10.93 -3.81
N GLU A 154 0.69 -10.90 -4.83
CA GLU A 154 0.36 -11.41 -6.16
C GLU A 154 1.00 -12.75 -6.49
N ASP A 155 2.13 -13.10 -5.85
CA ASP A 155 2.80 -14.39 -6.03
C ASP A 155 2.08 -15.50 -5.25
N SER A 156 2.49 -16.73 -5.49
CA SER A 156 2.00 -17.88 -4.74
C SER A 156 2.19 -17.68 -3.22
N VAL A 157 1.17 -18.06 -2.45
CA VAL A 157 1.15 -17.98 -0.98
C VAL A 157 2.41 -18.59 -0.33
N VAL A 158 3.01 -19.57 -0.96
CA VAL A 158 4.26 -20.22 -0.48
C VAL A 158 5.42 -19.23 -0.39
N TYR A 159 5.46 -18.22 -1.27
CA TYR A 159 6.54 -17.22 -1.31
C TYR A 159 6.22 -15.93 -0.55
N GLN A 160 5.06 -15.80 0.06
CA GLN A 160 4.66 -14.62 0.80
C GLN A 160 5.67 -14.24 1.90
N SER A 161 6.10 -15.22 2.70
CA SER A 161 7.08 -15.01 3.77
C SER A 161 8.45 -14.58 3.23
N TYR A 162 8.85 -15.13 2.09
CA TYR A 162 10.07 -14.73 1.39
C TYR A 162 10.00 -13.24 0.99
N HIS A 163 8.94 -12.81 0.32
CA HIS A 163 8.76 -11.44 -0.10
C HIS A 163 8.73 -10.45 1.08
N LEU A 164 7.96 -10.75 2.13
CA LEU A 164 7.89 -9.89 3.32
C LEU A 164 9.24 -9.75 4.03
N ARG A 165 10.02 -10.83 4.10
CA ARG A 165 11.36 -10.80 4.68
C ARG A 165 12.31 -9.95 3.84
N ARG A 166 12.29 -10.10 2.51
CA ARG A 166 13.11 -9.31 1.59
C ARG A 166 12.77 -7.83 1.67
N ALA A 167 11.49 -7.47 1.62
CA ALA A 167 11.03 -6.10 1.77
C ALA A 167 11.53 -5.47 3.09
N MET A 168 11.43 -6.19 4.21
CA MET A 168 11.92 -5.72 5.49
C MET A 168 13.45 -5.50 5.49
N THR A 169 14.21 -6.42 4.91
CA THR A 169 15.67 -6.31 4.80
C THR A 169 16.08 -5.10 3.97
N LEU A 170 15.39 -4.87 2.85
CA LEU A 170 15.63 -3.74 1.94
C LEU A 170 15.34 -2.41 2.61
N ASN A 171 14.22 -2.27 3.31
CA ASN A 171 13.87 -1.03 4.00
C ASN A 171 14.82 -0.74 5.18
N TRP A 172 15.29 -1.74 5.92
CA TRP A 172 16.34 -1.54 6.91
C TRP A 172 17.68 -1.14 6.29
N ALA A 173 18.02 -1.71 5.12
CA ALA A 173 19.21 -1.31 4.37
C ALA A 173 19.08 0.13 3.88
N ALA A 174 17.92 0.52 3.34
CA ALA A 174 17.63 1.89 2.91
C ALA A 174 17.78 2.88 4.07
N LEU A 175 17.20 2.58 5.25
CA LEU A 175 17.36 3.41 6.43
C LEU A 175 18.82 3.52 6.85
N ALA A 176 19.56 2.41 6.88
CA ALA A 176 20.98 2.43 7.25
C ALA A 176 21.86 3.22 6.28
N VAL A 177 21.52 3.25 4.99
CA VAL A 177 22.17 4.10 3.98
C VAL A 177 21.81 5.56 4.21
N ALA A 178 20.52 5.86 4.39
CA ALA A 178 20.04 7.22 4.63
C ALA A 178 20.61 7.84 5.93
N GLU A 179 20.70 7.07 7.02
CA GLU A 179 21.30 7.52 8.30
C GLU A 179 22.80 7.84 8.22
N LYS A 180 23.50 7.34 7.20
CA LYS A 180 24.89 7.75 6.94
C LYS A 180 25.01 9.08 6.22
N MET A 181 23.97 9.46 5.47
CA MET A 181 23.96 10.68 4.66
C MET A 181 23.33 11.86 5.39
N PHE A 182 22.33 11.58 6.20
CA PHE A 182 21.49 12.57 6.83
C PHE A 182 21.75 12.63 8.34
N THR A 183 21.50 13.77 8.93
CA THR A 183 21.52 13.91 10.39
C THR A 183 20.36 13.13 10.99
N ALA A 184 20.48 12.75 12.26
CA ALA A 184 19.45 11.98 12.96
C ALA A 184 18.07 12.67 13.03
N ASN A 185 18.02 13.98 12.83
CA ASN A 185 16.79 14.80 12.86
C ASN A 185 16.30 15.19 11.45
N ASP A 186 16.83 14.56 10.40
CA ASP A 186 16.46 14.91 9.02
C ASP A 186 15.08 14.32 8.68
N GLN A 187 14.18 15.18 8.20
CA GLN A 187 12.81 14.80 7.86
C GLN A 187 12.71 13.78 6.70
N ARG A 188 13.74 13.68 5.86
CA ARG A 188 13.80 12.65 4.78
C ARG A 188 13.80 11.22 5.32
N LEU A 189 14.17 11.01 6.59
CA LEU A 189 14.09 9.71 7.26
C LEU A 189 12.65 9.29 7.60
N VAL A 190 11.72 10.24 7.72
CA VAL A 190 10.35 10.01 8.19
C VAL A 190 9.63 8.97 7.33
N THR A 191 9.66 9.13 6.01
CA THR A 191 9.00 8.21 5.07
C THR A 191 9.55 6.79 5.19
N ILE A 192 10.86 6.63 5.31
CA ILE A 192 11.52 5.32 5.43
C ILE A 192 11.13 4.65 6.76
N ILE A 193 11.18 5.41 7.85
CA ILE A 193 10.83 4.93 9.19
C ILE A 193 9.37 4.50 9.24
N TYR A 194 8.47 5.31 8.65
CA TYR A 194 7.04 4.98 8.63
C TYR A 194 6.74 3.77 7.73
N LYS A 195 7.45 3.62 6.62
CA LYS A 195 7.38 2.43 5.76
C LYS A 195 7.78 1.16 6.52
N LEU A 196 8.83 1.20 7.33
CA LEU A 196 9.21 0.11 8.24
C LEU A 196 8.12 -0.19 9.28
N LEU A 197 7.48 0.84 9.84
CA LEU A 197 6.38 0.67 10.78
C LEU A 197 5.22 -0.12 10.12
N LYS A 198 4.81 0.28 8.92
CA LYS A 198 3.77 -0.43 8.14
C LYS A 198 4.16 -1.89 7.87
N GLN A 199 5.42 -2.16 7.55
CA GLN A 199 5.88 -3.53 7.34
C GLN A 199 5.80 -4.41 8.59
N TYR A 200 6.06 -3.88 9.79
CA TYR A 200 5.83 -4.63 11.02
C TYR A 200 4.35 -4.97 11.22
N HIS A 201 3.44 -4.09 10.78
CA HIS A 201 2.01 -4.38 10.78
C HIS A 201 1.67 -5.50 9.79
N LEU A 202 2.17 -5.44 8.54
CA LEU A 202 1.96 -6.48 7.53
C LEU A 202 2.46 -7.84 8.02
N GLN A 203 3.65 -7.88 8.63
CA GLN A 203 4.18 -9.11 9.22
C GLN A 203 3.34 -9.61 10.40
N LEU A 204 2.76 -8.71 11.21
CA LEU A 204 1.84 -9.09 12.28
C LEU A 204 0.59 -9.78 11.71
N VAL A 205 0.02 -9.23 10.64
CA VAL A 205 -1.14 -9.82 9.93
C VAL A 205 -0.76 -11.19 9.37
N ALA A 206 0.38 -11.30 8.68
CA ALA A 206 0.87 -12.55 8.13
C ALA A 206 1.08 -13.62 9.21
N VAL A 207 1.70 -13.28 10.34
CA VAL A 207 1.88 -14.20 11.48
C VAL A 207 0.54 -14.65 12.07
N LYS A 208 -0.44 -13.75 12.13
CA LYS A 208 -1.78 -14.08 12.62
C LYS A 208 -2.47 -15.11 11.72
N ASN A 209 -2.31 -14.93 10.41
CA ASN A 209 -2.88 -15.79 9.37
C ASN A 209 -1.98 -17.00 9.02
N GLY A 210 -0.74 -17.00 9.49
CA GLY A 210 0.33 -17.87 9.06
C GLY A 210 0.17 -19.36 9.34
N GLY A 211 -0.76 -19.77 10.20
CA GLY A 211 -1.08 -21.19 10.38
C GLY A 211 -1.66 -21.83 9.11
N SER A 212 -2.41 -21.08 8.33
CA SER A 212 -3.01 -21.51 7.07
C SER A 212 -2.12 -21.26 5.84
N LEU A 213 -1.14 -20.36 5.94
CA LEU A 213 -0.31 -19.91 4.83
C LEU A 213 1.11 -20.51 4.82
N GLY A 214 1.42 -21.44 5.72
CA GLY A 214 2.78 -21.99 5.85
C GLY A 214 3.84 -20.99 6.33
N TYR A 215 3.43 -19.81 6.75
CA TYR A 215 4.32 -18.75 7.21
C TYR A 215 4.97 -19.12 8.55
N GLN A 216 6.28 -19.35 8.54
CA GLN A 216 6.99 -19.78 9.73
C GLN A 216 7.82 -18.64 10.35
N LEU A 217 7.69 -18.46 11.66
CA LEU A 217 8.42 -17.44 12.40
C LEU A 217 9.95 -17.54 12.26
N ARG A 218 10.48 -18.76 12.07
CA ARG A 218 11.91 -18.99 11.85
C ARG A 218 12.43 -18.42 10.54
N GLU A 219 11.57 -18.29 9.54
CA GLU A 219 11.94 -17.72 8.24
C GLU A 219 12.09 -16.20 8.32
N ILE A 220 11.35 -15.53 9.23
CA ILE A 220 11.46 -14.09 9.42
C ILE A 220 12.75 -13.71 10.13
N TYR A 221 13.16 -14.50 11.11
CA TYR A 221 14.31 -14.22 11.97
C TYR A 221 15.25 -15.42 12.05
N PRO A 222 15.97 -15.77 10.97
CA PRO A 222 16.93 -16.88 10.97
C PRO A 222 18.04 -16.58 11.98
N GLY A 223 18.25 -17.49 12.92
CA GLY A 223 19.28 -17.37 13.96
C GLY A 223 18.87 -16.58 15.22
N SER A 224 17.65 -16.05 15.28
CA SER A 224 17.15 -15.38 16.48
C SER A 224 16.60 -16.39 17.48
N ASN A 225 17.29 -16.56 18.62
CA ASN A 225 16.77 -17.32 19.77
C ASN A 225 15.68 -16.56 20.55
N LEU A 226 15.37 -15.33 20.15
CA LEU A 226 14.50 -14.42 20.89
C LEU A 226 13.00 -14.64 20.61
N VAL A 227 12.67 -15.29 19.49
CA VAL A 227 11.27 -15.46 19.08
C VAL A 227 10.92 -16.94 19.13
N ARG A 228 10.35 -17.39 20.26
CA ARG A 228 9.95 -18.78 20.47
C ARG A 228 8.47 -19.07 20.24
N SER A 229 7.63 -18.04 20.24
CA SER A 229 6.17 -18.17 20.12
C SER A 229 5.54 -17.01 19.34
N ARG A 230 4.30 -17.19 18.88
CA ARG A 230 3.50 -16.08 18.29
C ARG A 230 3.35 -14.90 19.25
N SER A 231 3.25 -15.17 20.55
CA SER A 231 3.17 -14.11 21.57
C SER A 231 4.46 -13.30 21.66
N ASP A 232 5.62 -13.94 21.57
CA ASP A 232 6.92 -13.26 21.61
C ASP A 232 7.15 -12.43 20.35
N THR A 233 6.75 -12.95 19.19
CA THR A 233 6.77 -12.20 17.93
C THR A 233 5.90 -10.96 18.00
N ARG A 234 4.67 -11.09 18.53
CA ARG A 234 3.78 -9.94 18.69
C ARG A 234 4.39 -8.87 19.59
N LYS A 235 5.01 -9.28 20.72
CA LYS A 235 5.72 -8.35 21.61
C LYS A 235 6.90 -7.68 20.90
N TYR A 236 7.70 -8.46 20.19
CA TYR A 236 8.83 -7.94 19.42
C TYR A 236 8.38 -6.87 18.41
N PHE A 237 7.35 -7.14 17.61
CA PHE A 237 6.81 -6.17 16.64
C PHE A 237 6.29 -4.91 17.32
N TYR A 238 5.63 -5.05 18.47
CA TYR A 238 5.20 -3.91 19.26
C TYR A 238 6.38 -3.00 19.65
N TYR A 239 7.42 -3.60 20.21
CA TYR A 239 8.60 -2.83 20.65
C TYR A 239 9.38 -2.21 19.50
N MET A 240 9.50 -2.91 18.37
CA MET A 240 10.15 -2.37 17.19
C MET A 240 9.38 -1.18 16.60
N GLY A 241 8.07 -1.28 16.50
CA GLY A 241 7.25 -0.15 16.07
C GLY A 241 7.31 1.03 17.04
N ARG A 242 7.30 0.75 18.36
CA ARG A 242 7.52 1.81 19.37
C ARG A 242 8.88 2.50 19.23
N ARG A 243 9.94 1.73 18.93
CA ARG A 243 11.27 2.28 18.67
C ARG A 243 11.27 3.21 17.45
N LEU A 244 10.63 2.79 16.34
CA LEU A 244 10.50 3.60 15.14
C LEU A 244 9.71 4.90 15.41
N LEU A 245 8.59 4.81 16.13
CA LEU A 245 7.80 5.99 16.51
C LEU A 245 8.57 6.93 17.45
N ASN A 246 9.39 6.40 18.36
CA ASN A 246 10.27 7.23 19.19
C ASN A 246 11.37 7.92 18.34
N GLN A 247 11.86 7.27 17.29
CA GLN A 247 12.78 7.87 16.34
C GLN A 247 12.12 9.01 15.55
N LEU A 248 10.85 8.83 15.10
CA LEU A 248 10.07 9.91 14.50
C LEU A 248 9.91 11.10 15.46
N ALA A 249 9.57 10.85 16.73
CA ALA A 249 9.47 11.92 17.73
C ALA A 249 10.80 12.67 17.91
N ALA A 250 11.92 11.96 17.88
CA ALA A 250 13.25 12.56 17.99
C ALA A 250 13.58 13.49 16.82
N ILE A 251 13.17 13.15 15.59
CA ILE A 251 13.34 13.99 14.40
C ILE A 251 12.71 15.38 14.62
N TYR A 252 11.52 15.42 15.20
CA TYR A 252 10.79 16.67 15.43
C TYR A 252 11.09 17.36 16.76
N SER A 253 12.00 16.80 17.58
CA SER A 253 12.39 17.36 18.89
C SER A 253 13.74 18.06 18.86
N GLY A 254 14.40 18.15 17.69
CA GLY A 254 15.71 18.78 17.56
C GLY A 254 15.69 20.28 17.89
N PRO A 255 16.82 20.86 18.37
CA PRO A 255 16.87 22.26 18.77
C PRO A 255 16.55 23.23 17.62
N ASP A 256 16.89 22.86 16.39
CA ASP A 256 16.65 23.68 15.18
C ASP A 256 15.40 23.27 14.41
N SER A 257 14.72 22.18 14.81
CA SER A 257 13.59 21.58 14.11
C SER A 257 12.40 21.26 15.02
N ALA A 258 12.32 21.90 16.20
CA ALA A 258 11.23 21.65 17.14
C ALA A 258 9.88 21.99 16.49
N ASN A 259 9.11 20.94 16.19
CA ASN A 259 7.75 21.04 15.67
C ASN A 259 6.80 20.34 16.65
N PHE A 260 6.14 21.14 17.49
CA PHE A 260 5.24 20.63 18.53
C PHE A 260 4.01 19.94 17.95
N GLU A 261 3.51 20.41 16.79
CA GLU A 261 2.39 19.76 16.10
C GLU A 261 2.79 18.37 15.63
N ALA A 262 3.94 18.24 14.97
CA ALA A 262 4.44 16.93 14.51
C ALA A 262 4.71 15.98 15.67
N GLN A 263 5.21 16.46 16.82
CA GLN A 263 5.39 15.63 18.01
C GLN A 263 4.05 15.13 18.57
N ALA A 264 3.03 15.98 18.61
CA ALA A 264 1.68 15.60 19.02
C ALA A 264 1.04 14.62 18.02
N MET A 265 1.30 14.80 16.70
CA MET A 265 0.91 13.84 15.67
C MET A 265 1.62 12.50 15.86
N VAL A 266 2.93 12.45 16.15
CA VAL A 266 3.61 11.19 16.48
C VAL A 266 2.94 10.50 17.69
N SER A 267 2.53 11.25 18.71
CA SER A 267 1.82 10.70 19.87
C SER A 267 0.49 10.06 19.45
N LEU A 268 -0.22 10.63 18.49
CA LEU A 268 -1.43 10.06 17.91
C LEU A 268 -1.15 8.71 17.21
N TYR A 269 -0.08 8.61 16.40
CA TYR A 269 0.33 7.35 15.78
C TYR A 269 0.82 6.31 16.79
N VAL A 270 1.38 6.75 17.92
CA VAL A 270 1.69 5.86 19.06
C VAL A 270 0.42 5.23 19.62
N ALA A 271 -0.65 6.02 19.80
CA ALA A 271 -1.92 5.50 20.28
C ALA A 271 -2.55 4.51 19.29
N ASP A 272 -2.48 4.80 17.98
CA ASP A 272 -2.89 3.87 16.92
C ASP A 272 -2.14 2.53 17.01
N TRP A 273 -0.82 2.60 17.19
CA TRP A 273 0.02 1.40 17.35
C TRP A 273 -0.36 0.58 18.57
N GLN A 274 -0.69 1.24 19.68
CA GLN A 274 -1.18 0.58 20.89
C GLN A 274 -2.52 -0.12 20.66
N VAL A 275 -3.45 0.48 19.88
CA VAL A 275 -4.73 -0.14 19.50
C VAL A 275 -4.50 -1.39 18.65
N ILE A 276 -3.66 -1.33 17.63
CA ILE A 276 -3.31 -2.47 16.76
C ILE A 276 -2.83 -3.66 17.60
N PHE A 277 -2.06 -3.39 18.63
CA PHE A 277 -1.52 -4.43 19.52
C PHE A 277 -2.42 -4.77 20.73
N GLY A 278 -3.62 -4.18 20.81
CA GLY A 278 -4.60 -4.45 21.86
C GLY A 278 -4.23 -3.89 23.24
N ARG A 279 -3.40 -2.84 23.28
CA ARG A 279 -3.02 -2.12 24.50
C ARG A 279 -3.97 -0.96 24.78
N HIS A 280 -5.25 -1.26 24.87
CA HIS A 280 -6.31 -0.26 24.89
C HIS A 280 -6.22 0.75 26.08
N ALA A 281 -5.78 0.31 27.25
CA ALA A 281 -5.63 1.20 28.41
C ALA A 281 -4.51 2.24 28.20
N GLU A 282 -3.39 1.83 27.60
CA GLU A 282 -2.29 2.72 27.25
C GLU A 282 -2.71 3.65 26.09
N ALA A 283 -3.40 3.11 25.08
CA ALA A 283 -3.90 3.87 23.94
C ALA A 283 -4.85 5.00 24.37
N LEU A 284 -5.75 4.73 25.32
CA LEU A 284 -6.67 5.75 25.85
C LEU A 284 -5.92 6.95 26.41
N GLN A 285 -4.93 6.70 27.26
CA GLN A 285 -4.12 7.77 27.87
C GLN A 285 -3.35 8.56 26.80
N THR A 286 -2.80 7.84 25.83
CA THR A 286 -2.03 8.46 24.74
C THR A 286 -2.93 9.28 23.82
N TYR A 287 -4.13 8.81 23.49
CA TYR A 287 -5.11 9.60 22.70
C TYR A 287 -5.55 10.87 23.44
N GLN A 288 -5.82 10.78 24.74
CA GLN A 288 -6.18 11.95 25.54
C GLN A 288 -5.06 13.00 25.51
N GLY A 289 -3.83 12.57 25.78
CA GLY A 289 -2.66 13.46 25.76
C GLY A 289 -2.45 14.11 24.37
N SER A 290 -2.50 13.31 23.29
CA SER A 290 -2.35 13.82 21.92
C SER A 290 -3.49 14.78 21.56
N PHE A 291 -4.73 14.49 21.92
CA PHE A 291 -5.86 15.38 21.70
C PHE A 291 -5.67 16.72 22.40
N ASP A 292 -5.27 16.71 23.69
CA ASP A 292 -5.06 17.93 24.46
C ASP A 292 -3.93 18.80 23.88
N GLU A 293 -2.85 18.16 23.43
CA GLU A 293 -1.72 18.85 22.81
C GLU A 293 -2.11 19.47 21.46
N LEU A 294 -2.75 18.70 20.56
CA LEU A 294 -3.18 19.18 19.25
C LEU A 294 -4.25 20.28 19.37
N THR A 295 -5.18 20.15 20.32
CA THR A 295 -6.20 21.18 20.56
C THR A 295 -5.59 22.49 21.08
N LYS A 296 -4.54 22.45 21.90
CA LYS A 296 -3.80 23.65 22.31
C LYS A 296 -3.11 24.36 21.15
N ILE A 297 -2.64 23.59 20.15
CA ILE A 297 -1.92 24.13 19.00
C ILE A 297 -2.88 24.71 17.96
N SER A 298 -3.93 23.97 17.58
CA SER A 298 -4.75 24.27 16.41
C SER A 298 -6.26 24.40 16.69
N GLY A 299 -6.66 24.41 17.97
CA GLY A 299 -8.04 24.69 18.38
C GLY A 299 -9.08 23.76 17.74
N GLU A 300 -10.07 24.36 17.08
CA GLU A 300 -11.16 23.61 16.41
C GLU A 300 -10.70 22.72 15.27
N GLN A 301 -9.62 23.07 14.56
CA GLN A 301 -9.05 22.25 13.51
C GLN A 301 -8.61 20.86 14.03
N ALA A 302 -8.04 20.83 15.23
CA ALA A 302 -7.67 19.55 15.86
C ALA A 302 -8.90 18.67 16.10
N SER A 303 -10.04 19.26 16.46
CA SER A 303 -11.28 18.52 16.70
C SER A 303 -11.75 17.77 15.45
N SER A 304 -11.63 18.41 14.26
CA SER A 304 -12.05 17.79 12.99
C SER A 304 -11.27 16.50 12.64
N LEU A 305 -9.99 16.43 13.03
CA LEU A 305 -9.18 15.21 12.87
C LEU A 305 -9.75 14.00 13.63
N PHE A 306 -10.50 14.24 14.70
CA PHE A 306 -11.02 13.21 15.59
C PHE A 306 -12.53 12.95 15.44
N GLU A 307 -13.22 13.68 14.57
CA GLU A 307 -14.68 13.58 14.39
C GLU A 307 -15.12 12.26 13.73
N SER A 308 -14.25 11.63 12.97
CA SER A 308 -14.55 10.38 12.29
C SER A 308 -13.49 9.31 12.56
N PRO A 309 -13.90 8.04 12.59
CA PRO A 309 -12.97 6.92 12.69
C PRO A 309 -12.03 6.84 11.50
N ARG A 310 -10.84 6.26 11.72
CA ARG A 310 -9.84 6.02 10.67
C ARG A 310 -9.35 4.59 10.72
N LEU A 311 -9.20 3.99 9.55
CA LEU A 311 -8.50 2.71 9.43
C LEU A 311 -7.01 2.89 9.79
N ILE A 312 -6.45 2.00 10.59
CA ILE A 312 -5.05 2.08 11.06
C ILE A 312 -4.28 0.77 10.79
N PRO A 313 -2.96 0.88 10.48
CA PRO A 313 -2.18 2.11 10.33
C PRO A 313 -2.66 2.93 9.13
N VAL A 314 -2.65 4.24 9.23
CA VAL A 314 -2.95 5.12 8.09
C VAL A 314 -1.86 4.97 7.02
N GLN A 315 -2.17 5.36 5.78
CA GLN A 315 -1.28 5.14 4.64
C GLN A 315 0.08 5.82 4.81
N ASP A 316 0.07 7.10 5.12
CA ASP A 316 1.26 7.91 5.26
C ASP A 316 1.32 8.59 6.62
N PHE A 317 2.53 8.94 7.05
CA PHE A 317 2.72 9.78 8.22
C PHE A 317 2.50 11.24 7.84
N HIS A 318 1.65 11.92 8.58
CA HIS A 318 1.42 13.35 8.45
C HIS A 318 1.93 14.05 9.71
N ASP A 319 2.78 15.04 9.53
CA ASP A 319 3.37 15.83 10.61
C ASP A 319 2.53 17.06 10.98
N SER A 320 1.40 17.25 10.28
CA SER A 320 0.46 18.33 10.54
C SER A 320 -0.99 17.83 10.48
N ILE A 321 -1.87 18.53 11.18
CA ILE A 321 -3.32 18.28 11.18
C ILE A 321 -3.89 18.53 9.78
N GLU A 322 -3.48 19.63 9.14
CA GLU A 322 -3.95 20.01 7.81
C GLU A 322 -3.61 18.92 6.79
N GLY A 323 -2.34 18.45 6.75
CA GLY A 323 -1.92 17.38 5.86
C GLY A 323 -2.68 16.08 6.08
N ALA A 324 -2.98 15.73 7.35
CA ALA A 324 -3.77 14.54 7.66
C ALA A 324 -5.23 14.66 7.21
N ILE A 325 -5.86 15.83 7.39
CA ILE A 325 -7.25 16.09 6.97
C ILE A 325 -7.35 16.06 5.44
N ASP A 326 -6.42 16.69 4.73
CA ASP A 326 -6.45 16.74 3.27
C ASP A 326 -6.19 15.35 2.64
N ALA A 327 -5.31 14.57 3.21
CA ALA A 327 -5.12 13.18 2.81
C ALA A 327 -6.38 12.34 3.03
N ASP A 328 -7.08 12.53 4.15
CA ASP A 328 -8.33 11.86 4.44
C ASP A 328 -9.45 12.21 3.43
N LYS A 329 -9.56 13.48 3.06
CA LYS A 329 -10.51 13.92 2.02
C LYS A 329 -10.19 13.30 0.67
N SER A 330 -8.92 13.31 0.28
CA SER A 330 -8.45 12.74 -0.98
C SER A 330 -8.68 11.24 -1.07
N ALA A 331 -8.52 10.52 0.04
CA ALA A 331 -8.76 9.07 0.12
C ALA A 331 -10.25 8.68 0.21
N GLY A 332 -11.17 9.64 0.26
CA GLY A 332 -12.61 9.38 0.42
C GLY A 332 -13.00 8.84 1.81
N PHE A 333 -12.12 8.94 2.79
CA PHE A 333 -12.38 8.49 4.16
C PHE A 333 -13.15 9.50 5.01
N VAL A 334 -13.25 10.75 4.55
CA VAL A 334 -14.04 11.77 5.22
C VAL A 334 -15.46 11.71 4.68
N SER A 335 -16.39 11.29 5.51
CA SER A 335 -17.80 11.57 5.25
C SER A 335 -18.01 13.08 5.37
N GLU A 336 -18.11 13.79 4.27
CA GLU A 336 -18.77 15.10 4.21
C GLU A 336 -20.25 14.90 4.54
N GLY A 337 -20.56 14.73 5.76
CA GLY A 337 -21.91 14.44 6.23
C GLY A 337 -22.01 14.67 7.71
N GLY A 338 -21.56 15.80 8.12
CA GLY A 338 -22.16 16.40 9.29
C GLY A 338 -23.64 16.57 9.00
N ILE A 339 -24.50 15.92 9.78
CA ILE A 339 -25.89 16.26 10.05
C ILE A 339 -26.98 15.65 9.15
N ASN A 340 -26.76 15.26 7.90
CA ASN A 340 -27.86 14.79 7.01
C ASN A 340 -27.64 13.42 6.36
N GLY A 341 -27.27 12.40 7.11
CA GLY A 341 -27.58 10.99 6.74
C GLY A 341 -26.95 10.35 5.48
N ASN A 342 -26.21 11.07 4.68
CA ASN A 342 -25.52 10.58 3.49
C ASN A 342 -24.00 10.51 3.70
N SER A 343 -23.56 9.79 4.72
CA SER A 343 -22.13 9.44 4.83
C SER A 343 -21.79 8.43 3.75
N GLN A 344 -20.83 8.77 2.87
CA GLN A 344 -20.28 7.77 1.95
C GLN A 344 -19.59 6.66 2.76
N PRO A 345 -19.72 5.39 2.36
CA PRO A 345 -19.06 4.31 3.05
C PRO A 345 -17.55 4.47 2.96
N MET A 346 -16.85 4.19 4.05
CA MET A 346 -15.41 4.04 4.04
C MET A 346 -15.04 2.88 3.12
N VAL A 347 -14.12 3.08 2.19
CA VAL A 347 -13.73 2.06 1.22
C VAL A 347 -12.42 1.40 1.67
N PHE A 348 -12.43 0.08 1.71
CA PHE A 348 -11.26 -0.74 1.96
C PHE A 348 -10.98 -1.64 0.77
N LEU A 349 -9.74 -1.65 0.30
CA LEU A 349 -9.34 -2.38 -0.89
C LEU A 349 -8.36 -3.49 -0.52
N GLU A 350 -8.54 -4.65 -1.11
CA GLU A 350 -7.61 -5.78 -1.00
C GLU A 350 -7.33 -6.33 -2.39
N SER A 351 -6.06 -6.50 -2.73
CA SER A 351 -5.65 -7.15 -3.96
C SER A 351 -4.96 -8.48 -3.68
N GLY A 352 -5.30 -9.52 -4.44
CA GLY A 352 -4.60 -10.82 -4.47
C GLY A 352 -4.71 -11.65 -3.19
N ALA A 353 -3.58 -12.11 -2.64
CA ALA A 353 -3.51 -13.15 -1.61
C ALA A 353 -3.81 -12.72 -0.17
N GLY A 354 -4.46 -11.59 0.05
CA GLY A 354 -5.01 -11.27 1.36
C GLY A 354 -4.21 -10.32 2.24
N PHE A 355 -3.40 -9.44 1.64
CA PHE A 355 -2.90 -8.27 2.34
C PHE A 355 -3.76 -7.06 2.04
N PRO A 356 -4.20 -6.35 3.10
CA PRO A 356 -4.92 -5.11 2.90
C PRO A 356 -3.99 -4.07 2.27
N ASN A 357 -4.34 -3.55 1.10
CA ASN A 357 -3.83 -2.26 0.66
C ASN A 357 -4.48 -1.19 1.53
N ILE A 358 -3.78 -0.80 2.56
CA ILE A 358 -4.24 0.26 3.45
C ILE A 358 -4.05 1.57 2.71
N GLY A 359 -5.15 2.14 2.26
CA GLY A 359 -5.21 3.39 1.55
C GLY A 359 -4.44 3.34 0.24
N GLN A 360 -5.12 3.36 -0.88
CA GLN A 360 -4.43 3.53 -2.14
C GLN A 360 -3.92 4.96 -2.26
N SER A 361 -2.62 5.08 -2.50
CA SER A 361 -2.14 6.18 -3.31
C SER A 361 -2.67 5.98 -4.73
N SER A 362 -3.04 7.07 -5.37
CA SER A 362 -3.44 7.14 -6.78
C SER A 362 -2.40 6.61 -7.78
N GLU A 363 -1.25 6.16 -7.31
CA GLU A 363 -0.14 5.61 -8.10
C GLU A 363 -0.33 4.15 -8.51
N PHE A 364 -1.19 3.39 -7.81
CA PHE A 364 -1.59 2.08 -8.29
C PHE A 364 -2.87 2.23 -9.13
N SER A 365 -2.69 2.44 -10.41
CA SER A 365 -3.79 2.42 -11.38
C SER A 365 -4.49 1.06 -11.31
N MET A 366 -5.73 1.06 -10.80
CA MET A 366 -6.60 -0.13 -10.80
C MET A 366 -7.29 -0.31 -12.15
N ALA A 367 -6.85 0.38 -13.21
CA ALA A 367 -7.49 0.34 -14.52
C ALA A 367 -7.55 -1.08 -15.11
N ASP A 368 -6.62 -1.97 -14.70
CA ASP A 368 -6.50 -3.33 -15.22
C ASP A 368 -6.93 -4.42 -14.22
N ASP A 369 -7.42 -4.04 -13.03
CA ASP A 369 -7.83 -5.00 -12.02
C ASP A 369 -9.32 -5.34 -12.16
N ILE A 370 -9.64 -6.65 -12.20
CA ILE A 370 -11.05 -7.09 -12.16
C ILE A 370 -11.53 -7.10 -10.71
N LEU A 371 -12.64 -6.43 -10.47
CA LEU A 371 -13.37 -6.57 -9.22
C LEU A 371 -13.90 -8.01 -9.10
N LEU A 372 -13.31 -8.81 -8.20
CA LEU A 372 -13.73 -10.19 -7.93
C LEU A 372 -14.98 -10.25 -7.08
N SER A 373 -15.00 -9.44 -6.05
CA SER A 373 -16.11 -9.41 -5.10
C SER A 373 -16.12 -8.11 -4.31
N ARG A 374 -17.31 -7.72 -3.88
CA ARG A 374 -17.58 -6.53 -3.10
C ARG A 374 -18.50 -6.89 -1.95
N ALA A 375 -18.19 -6.43 -0.77
CA ALA A 375 -19.04 -6.57 0.40
C ALA A 375 -19.25 -5.23 1.09
N LEU A 376 -20.50 -4.90 1.40
CA LEU A 376 -20.85 -3.76 2.22
C LEU A 376 -21.13 -4.23 3.63
N PHE A 377 -20.33 -3.76 4.59
CA PHE A 377 -20.44 -4.10 6.00
C PHE A 377 -21.00 -2.95 6.80
N LYS A 378 -21.79 -3.28 7.80
CA LYS A 378 -22.17 -2.38 8.88
C LYS A 378 -21.70 -2.97 10.20
N PHE A 379 -21.00 -2.16 11.01
CA PHE A 379 -20.48 -2.58 12.30
C PHE A 379 -20.39 -1.39 13.26
N GLU A 380 -20.18 -1.70 14.52
CA GLU A 380 -20.00 -0.70 15.57
C GLU A 380 -18.55 -0.73 16.05
N LEU A 381 -17.98 0.46 16.27
CA LEU A 381 -16.77 0.64 17.09
C LEU A 381 -17.23 1.04 18.50
N PRO A 382 -17.01 0.20 19.51
CA PRO A 382 -17.52 0.46 20.84
C PRO A 382 -16.78 1.62 21.53
N LYS A 383 -17.49 2.37 22.34
CA LYS A 383 -16.87 3.34 23.27
C LYS A 383 -16.10 2.62 24.38
N VAL A 384 -15.28 3.38 25.09
CA VAL A 384 -14.69 2.89 26.34
C VAL A 384 -15.80 2.63 27.37
N ALA A 385 -15.82 1.45 27.97
CA ALA A 385 -16.81 1.15 29.01
C ALA A 385 -16.59 2.04 30.23
N ASP A 386 -17.67 2.70 30.71
CA ASP A 386 -17.65 3.65 31.81
C ASP A 386 -17.19 3.06 33.14
N ASN A 387 -17.15 1.72 33.26
CA ASN A 387 -16.76 1.00 34.47
C ASN A 387 -15.67 -0.04 34.20
N VAL A 388 -14.44 0.41 34.02
CA VAL A 388 -13.29 -0.46 34.25
C VAL A 388 -13.07 -0.61 35.74
N SER A 389 -13.96 -1.34 36.41
CA SER A 389 -13.75 -1.74 37.80
C SER A 389 -12.40 -2.45 37.86
N ARG A 390 -11.54 -2.02 38.80
CA ARG A 390 -10.19 -2.58 39.03
C ARG A 390 -10.20 -4.12 39.26
N ARG A 391 -11.37 -4.74 39.41
CA ARG A 391 -11.55 -6.20 39.61
C ARG A 391 -11.64 -7.01 38.29
N SER A 392 -11.92 -6.38 37.15
CA SER A 392 -12.00 -7.09 35.86
C SER A 392 -10.73 -6.91 35.05
N ARG A 393 -9.60 -7.38 35.54
CA ARG A 393 -8.30 -7.36 34.86
C ARG A 393 -8.27 -8.11 33.50
N ASN A 394 -9.32 -8.84 33.13
CA ASN A 394 -9.36 -9.70 31.93
C ASN A 394 -10.37 -9.28 30.86
N ARG A 395 -11.21 -8.26 31.03
CA ARG A 395 -12.04 -7.71 29.95
C ARG A 395 -11.46 -6.37 29.52
N LYS A 396 -10.51 -6.45 28.57
CA LYS A 396 -10.00 -5.27 27.84
C LYS A 396 -11.15 -4.69 27.04
N THR A 397 -11.41 -3.41 27.21
CA THR A 397 -12.39 -2.69 26.39
C THR A 397 -11.90 -2.71 24.93
N PRO A 398 -12.60 -3.30 23.99
CA PRO A 398 -12.11 -3.54 22.64
C PRO A 398 -12.33 -2.34 21.70
N PHE A 399 -12.22 -1.09 22.17
CA PHE A 399 -12.40 0.04 21.28
C PHE A 399 -11.39 -0.02 20.11
N GLY A 400 -11.78 0.54 18.97
CA GLY A 400 -10.98 0.49 17.76
C GLY A 400 -11.01 -0.88 17.04
N LYS A 401 -11.86 -1.81 17.48
CA LYS A 401 -12.12 -3.09 16.81
C LYS A 401 -13.60 -3.19 16.41
N PRO A 402 -13.91 -3.66 15.20
CA PRO A 402 -15.28 -3.91 14.78
C PRO A 402 -15.98 -4.93 15.71
N VAL A 403 -17.20 -4.61 16.10
CA VAL A 403 -18.11 -5.53 16.80
C VAL A 403 -19.45 -5.55 16.09
N ASN A 404 -20.22 -6.62 16.25
CA ASN A 404 -21.55 -6.77 15.64
C ASN A 404 -21.55 -6.57 14.11
N ALA A 405 -20.46 -6.96 13.43
CA ALA A 405 -20.35 -6.80 11.99
C ALA A 405 -21.41 -7.62 11.25
N LYS A 406 -22.11 -6.95 10.31
CA LYS A 406 -23.11 -7.55 9.45
C LYS A 406 -22.81 -7.19 8.00
N ILE A 407 -22.91 -8.17 7.11
CA ILE A 407 -22.88 -7.93 5.67
C ILE A 407 -24.28 -7.45 5.26
N LEU A 408 -24.32 -6.25 4.66
CA LEU A 408 -25.53 -5.67 4.10
C LEU A 408 -25.73 -6.11 2.66
N GLU A 409 -24.64 -6.09 1.88
CA GLU A 409 -24.62 -6.44 0.46
C GLU A 409 -23.38 -7.27 0.18
N LEU A 410 -23.50 -8.25 -0.71
CA LEU A 410 -22.41 -9.10 -1.20
C LEU A 410 -22.61 -9.33 -2.69
N GLU A 411 -21.67 -8.83 -3.51
CA GLU A 411 -21.64 -9.00 -4.94
C GLU A 411 -20.47 -9.88 -5.35
N GLY A 412 -20.68 -10.77 -6.32
CA GLY A 412 -19.62 -11.61 -6.91
C GLY A 412 -19.12 -12.74 -6.02
N GLY A 413 -19.73 -12.98 -4.86
CA GLY A 413 -19.18 -13.89 -3.85
C GLY A 413 -19.84 -15.27 -3.76
N SER A 414 -19.03 -16.33 -3.61
CA SER A 414 -19.47 -17.63 -3.12
C SER A 414 -19.66 -17.58 -1.58
N LEU A 415 -20.29 -18.65 -1.02
CA LEU A 415 -20.41 -18.79 0.44
C LEU A 415 -19.04 -18.77 1.15
N ASP A 416 -18.01 -19.32 0.50
CA ASP A 416 -16.64 -19.33 1.02
C ASP A 416 -16.06 -17.91 1.10
N GLN A 417 -16.37 -17.05 0.14
CA GLN A 417 -15.93 -15.64 0.15
C GLN A 417 -16.61 -14.85 1.27
N ARG A 418 -17.84 -15.15 1.61
CA ARG A 418 -18.53 -14.54 2.74
C ARG A 418 -17.79 -14.78 4.05
N GLU A 419 -17.37 -16.01 4.30
CA GLU A 419 -16.59 -16.36 5.50
C GLU A 419 -15.23 -15.64 5.52
N ILE A 420 -14.58 -15.53 4.37
CA ILE A 420 -13.33 -14.76 4.23
C ILE A 420 -13.57 -13.30 4.62
N PHE A 421 -14.59 -12.66 4.08
CA PHE A 421 -14.92 -11.28 4.41
C PHE A 421 -15.25 -11.09 5.90
N GLU A 422 -16.06 -11.97 6.50
CA GLU A 422 -16.41 -11.89 7.93
C GLU A 422 -15.19 -12.03 8.83
N ASN A 423 -14.23 -12.89 8.46
CA ASN A 423 -12.97 -13.03 9.18
C ASN A 423 -12.07 -11.79 9.01
N ARG A 424 -11.99 -11.24 7.81
CA ARG A 424 -11.15 -10.07 7.52
C ARG A 424 -11.59 -8.83 8.29
N ILE A 425 -12.90 -8.57 8.35
CA ILE A 425 -13.42 -7.39 9.05
C ILE A 425 -12.99 -7.39 10.54
N GLN A 426 -12.93 -8.55 11.18
CA GLN A 426 -12.52 -8.67 12.59
C GLN A 426 -11.04 -8.38 12.81
N ASP A 427 -10.22 -8.48 11.76
CA ASP A 427 -8.79 -8.22 11.84
C ASP A 427 -8.44 -6.75 11.70
N LEU A 428 -9.33 -5.95 11.14
CA LEU A 428 -9.14 -4.52 10.99
C LEU A 428 -9.00 -3.82 12.33
N SER A 429 -8.32 -2.71 12.32
CA SER A 429 -8.18 -1.82 13.47
C SER A 429 -8.49 -0.39 13.05
N PHE A 430 -9.11 0.36 13.94
CA PHE A 430 -9.53 1.73 13.68
C PHE A 430 -9.07 2.65 14.82
N ARG A 431 -8.62 3.84 14.45
CA ARG A 431 -8.67 4.98 15.36
C ARG A 431 -10.14 5.31 15.55
N PRO A 432 -10.67 5.29 16.78
CA PRO A 432 -12.07 5.60 17.00
C PRO A 432 -12.33 7.09 16.84
N LYS A 433 -13.59 7.49 16.66
CA LYS A 433 -14.01 8.87 16.90
C LYS A 433 -13.69 9.24 18.34
N LEU A 434 -13.08 10.41 18.55
CA LEU A 434 -12.74 10.91 19.89
C LEU A 434 -13.54 12.19 20.19
N LEU A 435 -14.10 12.23 21.39
CA LEU A 435 -14.67 13.44 21.97
C LEU A 435 -13.83 13.79 23.21
N MET A 436 -13.17 14.93 23.20
CA MET A 436 -12.23 15.32 24.26
C MET A 436 -11.19 14.21 24.56
N GLY A 437 -10.65 13.59 23.51
CA GLY A 437 -9.67 12.51 23.63
C GLY A 437 -10.23 11.15 24.07
N VAL A 438 -11.55 11.03 24.28
CA VAL A 438 -12.20 9.79 24.74
C VAL A 438 -12.91 9.10 23.57
N PRO A 439 -12.63 7.81 23.30
CA PRO A 439 -13.32 7.04 22.27
C PRO A 439 -14.83 6.99 22.45
N GLN A 440 -15.56 7.32 21.39
CA GLN A 440 -17.03 7.29 21.33
C GLN A 440 -17.48 6.07 20.55
N SER A 441 -18.68 5.57 20.89
CA SER A 441 -19.34 4.56 20.08
C SER A 441 -19.74 5.17 18.75
N THR A 442 -19.40 4.48 17.67
CA THR A 442 -19.68 4.96 16.31
C THR A 442 -20.06 3.78 15.42
N GLU A 443 -21.15 3.94 14.70
CA GLU A 443 -21.57 3.00 13.67
C GLU A 443 -20.87 3.35 12.37
N ILE A 444 -20.30 2.34 11.71
CA ILE A 444 -19.54 2.51 10.48
C ILE A 444 -20.12 1.62 9.39
N THR A 445 -20.19 2.17 8.19
CA THR A 445 -20.39 1.42 6.97
C THR A 445 -19.05 1.32 6.24
N LEU A 446 -18.61 0.08 5.92
CA LEU A 446 -17.37 -0.18 5.20
C LEU A 446 -17.68 -0.95 3.94
N GLU A 447 -17.23 -0.42 2.82
CA GLU A 447 -17.19 -1.12 1.55
C GLU A 447 -15.85 -1.84 1.41
N TYR A 448 -15.89 -3.16 1.30
CA TYR A 448 -14.70 -3.98 1.14
C TYR A 448 -14.66 -4.53 -0.29
N LYS A 449 -13.60 -4.24 -1.03
CA LYS A 449 -13.41 -4.66 -2.41
C LYS A 449 -12.21 -5.58 -2.52
N MET A 450 -12.40 -6.73 -3.19
CA MET A 450 -11.33 -7.65 -3.58
C MET A 450 -11.14 -7.59 -5.08
N PHE A 451 -9.91 -7.48 -5.50
CA PHE A 451 -9.53 -7.43 -6.91
C PHE A 451 -8.64 -8.61 -7.27
N SER A 452 -8.69 -9.02 -8.53
CA SER A 452 -7.71 -9.89 -9.15
C SER A 452 -7.25 -9.27 -10.44
N LYS A 453 -5.99 -9.44 -10.75
CA LYS A 453 -5.52 -9.12 -12.09
C LYS A 453 -6.05 -10.12 -13.09
N LEU A 454 -6.40 -9.65 -14.28
CA LEU A 454 -6.72 -10.50 -15.42
C LEU A 454 -5.57 -11.49 -15.66
N LYS A 455 -5.84 -12.80 -15.56
CA LYS A 455 -5.06 -13.80 -16.26
C LYS A 455 -5.52 -13.75 -17.73
N ASN A 456 -4.83 -12.95 -18.54
CA ASN A 456 -4.97 -13.05 -19.98
C ASN A 456 -4.32 -14.34 -20.50
#